data_c2a9546a20a51902d798594de68ea7ff
#
_entry.id   c2a9546a20a51902d798594de68ea7ff
#
_cell.length_a   1.000
_cell.length_b   1.000
_cell.length_c   1.000
_cell.angle_alpha   90.00
_cell.angle_beta   90.00
_cell.angle_gamma   90.00
#
_symmetry.space_group_name_H-M   'P 1'
#
loop_
_entity.id
_entity.type
_entity.pdbx_description
1 polymer ?
#
loop_
_entity_poly.entity_id
_entity_poly.type
_entity_poly.pdbx_seq_one_letter_code
_entity_poly.pdbx_strand_id
1 'polypeptide(L)'
;MKRIQKILVALLLLPLLTACSAGETRSDNGKLNVVVTNSILADMTKNIAGDKINLHSIVPIGQDPHEYEPLPEDVAKASEAELIFYNGINLENGEDGWFTKMVKNAQKVENQDYFAASDGVEVIYLEGQSEKGKEDPHAWLSLENGIIYAKNIAKQLMAKDPKNKDVYQQNLDAYTQQLTALDAKAKSSFAAIPADKKLIVT
;
A
#
# COMPACT_ATOMS: atom_id res chain seq x y z
N MET A 1 -5.70 -67.67 -9.83
CA MET A 1 -6.74 -66.81 -9.23
C MET A 1 -6.19 -65.81 -8.23
N LYS A 2 -5.36 -66.14 -7.21
CA LYS A 2 -4.83 -65.21 -6.20
C LYS A 2 -3.90 -64.08 -6.72
N ARG A 3 -3.21 -64.29 -7.86
CA ARG A 3 -2.32 -63.26 -8.48
C ARG A 3 -3.07 -62.22 -9.29
N ILE A 4 -4.18 -62.61 -9.92
CA ILE A 4 -5.02 -61.69 -10.71
C ILE A 4 -5.81 -60.74 -9.78
N GLN A 5 -6.25 -61.23 -8.62
CA GLN A 5 -6.92 -60.40 -7.61
C GLN A 5 -6.04 -59.32 -7.03
N LYS A 6 -4.73 -59.58 -6.85
CA LYS A 6 -3.76 -58.59 -6.37
C LYS A 6 -3.46 -57.47 -7.39
N ILE A 7 -3.48 -57.81 -8.69
CA ILE A 7 -3.28 -56.87 -9.78
C ILE A 7 -4.55 -55.97 -9.94
N LEU A 8 -5.74 -56.52 -9.80
CA LEU A 8 -6.99 -55.73 -9.86
C LEU A 8 -7.12 -54.73 -8.70
N VAL A 9 -6.69 -55.09 -7.48
CA VAL A 9 -6.68 -54.20 -6.34
C VAL A 9 -5.64 -53.08 -6.47
N ALA A 10 -4.50 -53.34 -7.08
CA ALA A 10 -3.47 -52.32 -7.35
C ALA A 10 -3.91 -51.33 -8.44
N LEU A 11 -4.70 -51.76 -9.43
CA LEU A 11 -5.21 -50.88 -10.49
C LEU A 11 -6.38 -49.97 -10.04
N LEU A 12 -7.09 -50.34 -8.97
CA LEU A 12 -8.21 -49.54 -8.42
C LEU A 12 -7.75 -48.42 -7.47
N LEU A 13 -6.48 -48.44 -7.01
CA LEU A 13 -5.92 -47.46 -6.09
C LEU A 13 -5.18 -46.30 -6.78
N LEU A 14 -4.99 -46.35 -8.11
CA LEU A 14 -4.28 -45.32 -8.84
C LEU A 14 -5.04 -44.02 -9.15
N PRO A 15 -6.40 -43.94 -9.16
CA PRO A 15 -7.07 -42.67 -9.45
C PRO A 15 -7.34 -41.77 -8.23
N LEU A 16 -6.90 -42.12 -7.02
CA LEU A 16 -7.18 -41.34 -5.80
C LEU A 16 -6.13 -40.26 -5.50
N LEU A 17 -5.10 -40.10 -6.32
CA LEU A 17 -4.02 -39.12 -6.10
C LEU A 17 -4.11 -37.85 -6.97
N THR A 18 -5.16 -37.72 -7.80
CA THR A 18 -5.32 -36.54 -8.67
C THR A 18 -6.41 -35.55 -8.23
N ALA A 19 -6.94 -35.68 -7.03
CA ALA A 19 -8.07 -34.85 -6.54
C ALA A 19 -7.66 -33.85 -5.46
N CYS A 20 -6.45 -33.25 -5.55
CA CYS A 20 -6.07 -32.11 -4.73
C CYS A 20 -5.26 -31.12 -5.55
N SER A 21 -5.88 -30.44 -6.49
CA SER A 21 -5.39 -29.19 -7.04
C SER A 21 -6.54 -28.44 -7.70
N ALA A 22 -7.62 -28.21 -6.94
CA ALA A 22 -8.49 -27.08 -7.20
C ALA A 22 -7.96 -25.91 -6.40
N GLY A 23 -6.68 -25.56 -6.61
CA GLY A 23 -6.18 -24.23 -6.37
C GLY A 23 -6.91 -23.35 -7.39
N GLU A 24 -7.62 -22.33 -6.91
CA GLU A 24 -8.11 -21.27 -7.77
C GLU A 24 -7.00 -20.89 -8.73
N THR A 25 -7.23 -21.04 -10.01
CA THR A 25 -6.29 -20.61 -11.04
C THR A 25 -6.15 -19.12 -10.89
N ARG A 26 -5.07 -18.70 -10.24
CA ARG A 26 -4.62 -17.31 -10.20
C ARG A 26 -4.65 -16.83 -11.64
N SER A 27 -5.56 -15.93 -11.95
CA SER A 27 -5.57 -15.25 -13.24
C SER A 27 -4.33 -14.37 -13.26
N ASP A 28 -3.19 -14.94 -13.65
CA ASP A 28 -1.98 -14.17 -13.90
C ASP A 28 -2.22 -13.33 -15.16
N ASN A 29 -2.71 -12.11 -14.93
CA ASN A 29 -2.90 -11.12 -15.99
C ASN A 29 -1.60 -10.38 -16.34
N GLY A 30 -0.45 -10.82 -15.78
CA GLY A 30 0.88 -10.24 -15.99
C GLY A 30 1.05 -8.84 -15.39
N LYS A 31 0.15 -8.41 -14.51
CA LYS A 31 0.23 -7.14 -13.77
C LYS A 31 0.82 -7.37 -12.38
N LEU A 32 1.57 -6.36 -11.91
CA LEU A 32 2.09 -6.33 -10.56
C LEU A 32 0.95 -6.23 -9.53
N ASN A 33 0.96 -7.08 -8.51
CA ASN A 33 0.02 -6.98 -7.38
C ASN A 33 0.58 -6.00 -6.35
N VAL A 34 -0.14 -4.94 -6.11
CA VAL A 34 0.25 -3.86 -5.20
C VAL A 34 -0.80 -3.72 -4.11
N VAL A 35 -0.36 -3.70 -2.86
CA VAL A 35 -1.20 -3.44 -1.70
C VAL A 35 -0.81 -2.10 -1.09
N VAL A 36 -1.80 -1.36 -0.63
CA VAL A 36 -1.61 -0.10 0.11
C VAL A 36 -2.44 -0.09 1.38
N THR A 37 -1.97 0.61 2.41
CA THR A 37 -2.62 0.57 3.71
C THR A 37 -3.90 1.39 3.78
N ASN A 38 -3.99 2.50 3.04
CA ASN A 38 -5.12 3.43 3.14
C ASN A 38 -5.51 4.06 1.80
N SER A 39 -6.64 4.77 1.79
CA SER A 39 -7.24 5.35 0.59
C SER A 39 -6.41 6.48 -0.04
N ILE A 40 -5.62 7.21 0.75
CA ILE A 40 -4.74 8.27 0.25
C ILE A 40 -3.63 7.65 -0.60
N LEU A 41 -2.98 6.61 -0.08
CA LEU A 41 -1.97 5.87 -0.83
C LEU A 41 -2.58 5.16 -2.04
N ALA A 42 -3.84 4.70 -1.94
CA ALA A 42 -4.54 4.08 -3.07
C ALA A 42 -4.74 5.08 -4.21
N ASP A 43 -5.19 6.30 -3.90
CA ASP A 43 -5.36 7.36 -4.89
C ASP A 43 -4.02 7.73 -5.54
N MET A 44 -2.98 8.00 -4.75
CA MET A 44 -1.65 8.33 -5.27
C MET A 44 -1.10 7.22 -6.16
N THR A 45 -1.18 5.96 -5.70
CA THR A 45 -0.70 4.80 -6.45
C THR A 45 -1.49 4.63 -7.76
N LYS A 46 -2.80 4.83 -7.72
CA LYS A 46 -3.67 4.77 -8.91
C LYS A 46 -3.35 5.87 -9.92
N ASN A 47 -3.09 7.10 -9.46
CA ASN A 47 -2.71 8.20 -10.34
C ASN A 47 -1.38 7.93 -11.05
N ILE A 48 -0.42 7.26 -10.39
CA ILE A 48 0.89 6.93 -10.96
C ILE A 48 0.81 5.69 -11.84
N ALA A 49 0.18 4.63 -11.37
CA ALA A 49 0.22 3.33 -12.03
C ALA A 49 -0.88 3.15 -13.09
N GLY A 50 -1.97 3.89 -13.00
CA GLY A 50 -3.12 3.73 -13.89
C GLY A 50 -3.71 2.33 -13.81
N ASP A 51 -3.79 1.67 -14.95
CA ASP A 51 -4.32 0.31 -15.11
C ASP A 51 -3.22 -0.78 -15.20
N LYS A 52 -1.94 -0.42 -14.94
CA LYS A 52 -0.80 -1.31 -15.11
C LYS A 52 -0.60 -2.30 -13.98
N ILE A 53 -1.31 -2.12 -12.87
CA ILE A 53 -1.20 -2.92 -11.65
C ILE A 53 -2.56 -3.49 -11.22
N ASN A 54 -2.53 -4.50 -10.37
CA ASN A 54 -3.67 -4.93 -9.55
C ASN A 54 -3.50 -4.26 -8.19
N LEU A 55 -4.34 -3.29 -7.86
CA LEU A 55 -4.26 -2.51 -6.63
C LEU A 55 -5.31 -2.98 -5.63
N HIS A 56 -4.88 -3.23 -4.39
CA HIS A 56 -5.75 -3.48 -3.23
C HIS A 56 -5.47 -2.46 -2.13
N SER A 57 -6.51 -1.84 -1.57
CA SER A 57 -6.42 -0.94 -0.42
C SER A 57 -7.00 -1.64 0.79
N ILE A 58 -6.21 -1.73 1.87
CA ILE A 58 -6.60 -2.46 3.09
C ILE A 58 -7.69 -1.69 3.84
N VAL A 59 -7.39 -0.48 4.31
CA VAL A 59 -8.33 0.30 5.09
C VAL A 59 -9.36 0.95 4.17
N PRO A 60 -10.66 0.65 4.31
CA PRO A 60 -11.72 1.26 3.52
C PRO A 60 -11.84 2.76 3.79
N ILE A 61 -12.37 3.49 2.79
CA ILE A 61 -12.69 4.91 2.95
C ILE A 61 -13.62 5.12 4.14
N GLY A 62 -13.26 6.06 5.01
CA GLY A 62 -14.07 6.42 6.20
C GLY A 62 -13.78 5.58 7.43
N GLN A 63 -12.84 4.66 7.38
CA GLN A 63 -12.34 3.94 8.55
C GLN A 63 -11.00 4.51 9.04
N ASP A 64 -10.74 4.36 10.33
CA ASP A 64 -9.53 4.84 10.98
C ASP A 64 -8.34 3.92 10.69
N PRO A 65 -7.28 4.41 10.05
CA PRO A 65 -6.08 3.61 9.78
C PRO A 65 -5.22 3.34 11.03
N HIS A 66 -5.41 4.06 12.12
CA HIS A 66 -4.64 3.84 13.35
C HIS A 66 -5.01 2.52 14.03
N GLU A 67 -6.31 2.20 14.09
CA GLU A 67 -6.87 1.08 14.85
C GLU A 67 -7.63 0.10 13.95
N TYR A 68 -7.10 -0.19 12.78
CA TYR A 68 -7.74 -1.13 11.85
C TYR A 68 -7.35 -2.57 12.18
N GLU A 69 -8.29 -3.50 12.01
CA GLU A 69 -8.03 -4.94 12.07
C GLU A 69 -8.16 -5.54 10.66
N PRO A 70 -7.05 -5.96 10.03
CA PRO A 70 -7.08 -6.50 8.68
C PRO A 70 -7.96 -7.74 8.58
N LEU A 71 -8.79 -7.80 7.54
CA LEU A 71 -9.59 -8.96 7.22
C LEU A 71 -8.69 -10.10 6.68
N PRO A 72 -9.14 -11.38 6.76
CA PRO A 72 -8.41 -12.49 6.16
C PRO A 72 -8.06 -12.28 4.68
N GLU A 73 -8.92 -11.60 3.93
CA GLU A 73 -8.65 -11.22 2.54
C GLU A 73 -7.46 -10.25 2.42
N ASP A 74 -7.36 -9.26 3.30
CA ASP A 74 -6.26 -8.29 3.30
C ASP A 74 -4.92 -8.98 3.53
N VAL A 75 -4.89 -9.92 4.48
CA VAL A 75 -3.70 -10.73 4.78
C VAL A 75 -3.32 -11.60 3.58
N ALA A 76 -4.30 -12.20 2.91
CA ALA A 76 -4.07 -12.99 1.71
C ALA A 76 -3.51 -12.11 0.57
N LYS A 77 -4.10 -10.93 0.32
CA LYS A 77 -3.62 -9.97 -0.68
C LYS A 77 -2.21 -9.47 -0.35
N ALA A 78 -1.92 -9.16 0.93
CA ALA A 78 -0.58 -8.77 1.35
C ALA A 78 0.45 -9.89 1.14
N SER A 79 0.08 -11.15 1.40
CA SER A 79 0.96 -12.31 1.17
C SER A 79 1.28 -12.50 -0.32
N GLU A 80 0.32 -12.21 -1.20
CA GLU A 80 0.46 -12.32 -2.66
C GLU A 80 1.10 -11.09 -3.32
N ALA A 81 1.16 -9.95 -2.64
CA ALA A 81 1.67 -8.71 -3.20
C ALA A 81 3.17 -8.79 -3.50
N GLU A 82 3.58 -8.29 -4.66
CA GLU A 82 4.97 -8.04 -4.99
C GLU A 82 5.47 -6.70 -4.42
N LEU A 83 4.54 -5.81 -4.04
CA LEU A 83 4.85 -4.49 -3.53
C LEU A 83 3.76 -4.00 -2.58
N ILE A 84 4.17 -3.53 -1.41
CA ILE A 84 3.27 -2.95 -0.41
C ILE A 84 3.73 -1.54 -0.06
N PHE A 85 2.79 -0.58 -0.02
CA PHE A 85 3.05 0.75 0.51
C PHE A 85 2.26 0.98 1.79
N TYR A 86 2.93 1.52 2.79
CA TYR A 86 2.33 1.97 4.03
C TYR A 86 2.69 3.44 4.29
N ASN A 87 1.92 4.10 5.15
CA ASN A 87 2.16 5.52 5.44
C ASN A 87 3.52 5.72 6.11
N GLY A 88 3.77 5.00 7.16
CA GLY A 88 4.89 5.26 8.07
C GLY A 88 4.54 6.30 9.13
N ILE A 89 5.55 6.87 9.80
CA ILE A 89 5.41 7.91 10.83
C ILE A 89 4.38 7.47 11.90
N ASN A 90 4.46 6.22 12.35
CA ASN A 90 3.62 5.62 13.39
C ASN A 90 2.09 5.70 13.16
N LEU A 91 1.63 5.79 11.92
CA LEU A 91 0.18 5.73 11.62
C LEU A 91 -0.36 4.32 11.90
N GLU A 92 0.12 3.31 11.18
CA GLU A 92 -0.31 1.91 11.23
C GLU A 92 0.79 0.94 11.64
N ASN A 93 2.04 1.43 11.75
CA ASN A 93 3.26 0.65 11.88
C ASN A 93 3.97 0.79 13.24
N GLY A 94 3.29 1.30 14.26
CA GLY A 94 3.82 1.32 15.63
C GLY A 94 4.23 -0.09 16.11
N GLU A 95 4.93 -0.19 17.25
CA GLU A 95 5.49 -1.45 17.76
C GLU A 95 4.42 -2.57 17.83
N ASP A 96 3.20 -2.21 18.25
CA ASP A 96 2.04 -3.10 18.29
C ASP A 96 1.06 -2.88 17.10
N GLY A 97 1.48 -2.10 16.11
CA GLY A 97 0.65 -1.73 14.96
C GLY A 97 0.15 -2.95 14.18
N TRP A 98 -1.06 -2.87 13.68
CA TRP A 98 -1.67 -3.94 12.89
C TRP A 98 -0.87 -4.26 11.62
N PHE A 99 -0.29 -3.24 10.98
CA PHE A 99 0.51 -3.40 9.78
C PHE A 99 1.77 -4.23 10.05
N THR A 100 2.51 -3.92 11.13
CA THR A 100 3.72 -4.66 11.53
C THR A 100 3.43 -6.14 11.74
N LYS A 101 2.31 -6.46 12.39
CA LYS A 101 1.85 -7.86 12.58
C LYS A 101 1.50 -8.52 11.24
N MET A 102 0.80 -7.80 10.37
CA MET A 102 0.37 -8.31 9.06
C MET A 102 1.56 -8.65 8.16
N VAL A 103 2.52 -7.74 7.97
CA VAL A 103 3.68 -7.97 7.09
C VAL A 103 4.58 -9.07 7.61
N LYS A 104 4.69 -9.21 8.94
CA LYS A 104 5.41 -10.32 9.58
C LYS A 104 4.73 -11.66 9.28
N ASN A 105 3.41 -11.74 9.42
CA ASN A 105 2.65 -12.95 9.11
C ASN A 105 2.71 -13.29 7.61
N ALA A 106 2.71 -12.28 6.75
CA ALA A 106 2.88 -12.41 5.30
C ALA A 106 4.33 -12.70 4.87
N GLN A 107 5.28 -12.79 5.83
CA GLN A 107 6.71 -13.02 5.59
C GLN A 107 7.35 -11.99 4.65
N LYS A 108 6.90 -10.74 4.70
CA LYS A 108 7.42 -9.63 3.90
C LYS A 108 8.62 -8.97 4.58
N VAL A 109 9.56 -8.48 3.78
CA VAL A 109 10.80 -7.86 4.21
C VAL A 109 10.77 -6.37 3.89
N GLU A 110 11.07 -5.55 4.91
CA GLU A 110 11.14 -4.10 4.76
C GLU A 110 12.22 -3.68 3.77
N ASN A 111 11.94 -2.63 3.00
CA ASN A 111 12.81 -2.11 1.92
C ASN A 111 13.10 -3.12 0.78
N GLN A 112 12.38 -4.25 0.77
CA GLN A 112 12.41 -5.21 -0.32
C GLN A 112 10.99 -5.46 -0.86
N ASP A 113 10.02 -5.72 0.02
CA ASP A 113 8.64 -6.05 -0.33
C ASP A 113 7.67 -4.94 0.09
N TYR A 114 7.98 -4.19 1.16
CA TYR A 114 7.16 -3.08 1.62
C TYR A 114 7.99 -1.83 1.94
N PHE A 115 7.40 -0.66 1.69
CA PHE A 115 8.08 0.63 1.73
C PHE A 115 7.19 1.70 2.37
N ALA A 116 7.79 2.56 3.22
CA ALA A 116 7.11 3.74 3.72
C ALA A 116 6.97 4.77 2.58
N ALA A 117 5.73 5.21 2.34
CA ALA A 117 5.49 6.28 1.37
C ALA A 117 6.05 7.63 1.88
N SER A 118 6.11 7.82 3.20
CA SER A 118 6.64 9.01 3.85
C SER A 118 8.17 9.08 3.95
N ASP A 119 8.92 8.14 3.39
CA ASP A 119 10.38 8.15 3.48
C ASP A 119 10.96 9.49 2.98
N GLY A 120 11.81 10.13 3.80
CA GLY A 120 12.40 11.43 3.52
C GLY A 120 11.53 12.66 3.84
N VAL A 121 10.35 12.47 4.44
CA VAL A 121 9.54 13.56 4.97
C VAL A 121 10.17 14.10 6.26
N GLU A 122 10.23 15.42 6.40
CA GLU A 122 10.56 16.07 7.67
C GLU A 122 9.35 15.97 8.61
N VAL A 123 9.49 15.14 9.66
CA VAL A 123 8.39 14.91 10.60
C VAL A 123 8.18 16.11 11.52
N ILE A 124 6.91 16.37 11.84
CA ILE A 124 6.52 17.30 12.91
C ILE A 124 6.07 16.51 14.13
N TYR A 125 6.08 17.13 15.29
CA TYR A 125 5.77 16.47 16.54
C TYR A 125 4.52 17.07 17.16
N LEU A 126 3.70 16.21 17.75
CA LEU A 126 2.49 16.61 18.47
C LEU A 126 2.85 17.38 19.74
N GLU A 127 2.12 18.47 20.00
CA GLU A 127 2.33 19.34 21.17
C GLU A 127 1.31 19.11 22.30
N GLY A 128 0.29 18.27 22.07
CA GLY A 128 -0.74 17.92 23.05
C GLY A 128 -0.13 17.28 24.31
N GLN A 129 -0.72 17.59 25.50
CA GLN A 129 -0.15 17.14 26.79
C GLN A 129 0.06 15.62 26.89
N SER A 130 -0.87 14.82 26.34
CA SER A 130 -0.81 13.35 26.34
C SER A 130 0.07 12.78 25.22
N GLU A 131 0.42 13.56 24.20
CA GLU A 131 1.06 13.09 22.98
C GLU A 131 2.36 13.81 22.68
N LYS A 132 2.80 14.67 23.60
CA LYS A 132 3.99 15.50 23.43
C LYS A 132 5.22 14.66 23.05
N GLY A 133 5.82 15.03 21.92
CA GLY A 133 7.01 14.37 21.40
C GLY A 133 6.73 13.12 20.57
N LYS A 134 5.48 12.74 20.35
CA LYS A 134 5.12 11.77 19.32
C LYS A 134 5.12 12.44 17.95
N GLU A 135 5.52 11.68 16.94
CA GLU A 135 5.47 12.13 15.55
C GLU A 135 4.01 12.28 15.08
N ASP A 136 3.71 13.34 14.35
CA ASP A 136 2.42 13.52 13.70
C ASP A 136 2.39 12.68 12.39
N PRO A 137 1.56 11.63 12.31
CA PRO A 137 1.56 10.73 11.17
C PRO A 137 0.89 11.31 9.92
N HIS A 138 0.21 12.47 10.03
CA HIS A 138 -0.66 13.02 8.97
C HIS A 138 0.09 13.85 7.92
N ALA A 139 1.33 13.47 7.61
CA ALA A 139 2.23 14.21 6.73
C ALA A 139 1.66 14.45 5.32
N TRP A 140 0.79 13.57 4.82
CA TRP A 140 0.13 13.71 3.50
C TRP A 140 -0.80 14.93 3.38
N LEU A 141 -1.17 15.57 4.49
CA LEU A 141 -1.96 16.81 4.48
C LEU A 141 -1.17 17.97 3.88
N SER A 142 0.15 17.93 3.87
CA SER A 142 1.00 18.83 3.11
C SER A 142 1.15 18.35 1.67
N LEU A 143 0.83 19.23 0.70
CA LEU A 143 1.00 18.91 -0.73
C LEU A 143 2.47 18.71 -1.11
N GLU A 144 3.41 19.38 -0.43
CA GLU A 144 4.85 19.17 -0.61
C GLU A 144 5.25 17.76 -0.18
N ASN A 145 4.76 17.29 0.96
CA ASN A 145 4.96 15.91 1.41
C ASN A 145 4.26 14.92 0.49
N GLY A 146 3.07 15.24 -0.03
CA GLY A 146 2.36 14.43 -1.02
C GLY A 146 3.19 14.20 -2.29
N ILE A 147 4.01 15.17 -2.70
CA ILE A 147 4.97 15.00 -3.81
C ILE A 147 6.09 14.03 -3.43
N ILE A 148 6.57 14.03 -2.20
CA ILE A 148 7.56 13.06 -1.69
C ILE A 148 6.95 11.64 -1.74
N TYR A 149 5.76 11.47 -1.22
CA TYR A 149 5.00 10.20 -1.26
C TYR A 149 4.86 9.68 -2.69
N ALA A 150 4.40 10.52 -3.61
CA ALA A 150 4.24 10.16 -5.02
C ALA A 150 5.55 9.70 -5.66
N LYS A 151 6.67 10.39 -5.37
CA LYS A 151 8.00 10.01 -5.85
C LYS A 151 8.47 8.67 -5.29
N ASN A 152 8.23 8.40 -4.00
CA ASN A 152 8.59 7.14 -3.36
C ASN A 152 7.80 5.98 -3.96
N ILE A 153 6.49 6.14 -4.14
CA ILE A 153 5.63 5.15 -4.78
C ILE A 153 6.11 4.86 -6.21
N ALA A 154 6.30 5.90 -7.03
CA ALA A 154 6.74 5.76 -8.41
C ALA A 154 8.12 5.07 -8.52
N LYS A 155 9.07 5.42 -7.65
CA LYS A 155 10.40 4.80 -7.58
C LYS A 155 10.30 3.28 -7.46
N GLN A 156 9.46 2.78 -6.54
CA GLN A 156 9.34 1.35 -6.31
C GLN A 156 8.56 0.65 -7.43
N LEU A 157 7.50 1.29 -7.97
CA LEU A 157 6.79 0.77 -9.13
C LEU A 157 7.72 0.60 -10.33
N MET A 158 8.54 1.62 -10.64
CA MET A 158 9.51 1.56 -11.74
C MET A 158 10.59 0.49 -11.52
N ALA A 159 11.00 0.26 -10.28
CA ALA A 159 11.99 -0.77 -9.95
C ALA A 159 11.42 -2.19 -10.10
N LYS A 160 10.18 -2.43 -9.66
CA LYS A 160 9.54 -3.75 -9.69
C LYS A 160 8.91 -4.09 -11.06
N ASP A 161 8.51 -3.07 -11.82
CA ASP A 161 7.87 -3.23 -13.13
C ASP A 161 8.52 -2.33 -14.20
N PRO A 162 9.77 -2.63 -14.58
CA PRO A 162 10.54 -1.79 -15.50
C PRO A 162 9.93 -1.68 -16.90
N LYS A 163 9.08 -2.63 -17.32
CA LYS A 163 8.40 -2.58 -18.63
C LYS A 163 7.41 -1.41 -18.74
N ASN A 164 6.86 -0.92 -17.62
CA ASN A 164 5.93 0.19 -17.56
C ASN A 164 6.57 1.48 -17.01
N LYS A 165 7.90 1.52 -16.84
CA LYS A 165 8.64 2.62 -16.23
C LYS A 165 8.29 3.99 -16.84
N ASP A 166 8.23 4.09 -18.15
CA ASP A 166 7.98 5.36 -18.86
C ASP A 166 6.56 5.88 -18.58
N VAL A 167 5.58 4.96 -18.46
CA VAL A 167 4.20 5.31 -18.10
C VAL A 167 4.15 5.85 -16.68
N TYR A 168 4.81 5.18 -15.74
CA TYR A 168 4.87 5.63 -14.34
C TYR A 168 5.56 6.99 -14.20
N GLN A 169 6.65 7.22 -14.93
CA GLN A 169 7.34 8.51 -14.93
C GLN A 169 6.47 9.62 -15.49
N GLN A 170 5.84 9.40 -16.64
CA GLN A 170 4.94 10.39 -17.24
C GLN A 170 3.78 10.76 -16.32
N ASN A 171 3.16 9.74 -15.68
CA ASN A 171 2.06 9.97 -14.77
C ASN A 171 2.54 10.68 -13.48
N LEU A 172 3.71 10.33 -12.96
CA LEU A 172 4.33 11.02 -11.82
C LEU A 172 4.53 12.50 -12.12
N ASP A 173 5.11 12.82 -13.30
CA ASP A 173 5.38 14.20 -13.70
C ASP A 173 4.08 15.01 -13.77
N ALA A 174 3.04 14.45 -14.40
CA ALA A 174 1.73 15.08 -14.50
C ALA A 174 1.07 15.27 -13.11
N TYR A 175 1.13 14.25 -12.26
CA TYR A 175 0.53 14.29 -10.92
C TYR A 175 1.25 15.29 -10.01
N THR A 176 2.57 15.29 -9.99
CA THR A 176 3.36 16.24 -9.18
C THR A 176 3.20 17.68 -9.67
N GLN A 177 3.02 17.90 -10.97
CA GLN A 177 2.69 19.22 -11.50
C GLN A 177 1.33 19.72 -10.98
N GLN A 178 0.32 18.85 -10.92
CA GLN A 178 -1.00 19.19 -10.37
C GLN A 178 -0.90 19.53 -8.87
N LEU A 179 -0.19 18.71 -8.08
CA LEU A 179 0.03 18.98 -6.66
C LEU A 179 0.75 20.31 -6.42
N THR A 180 1.78 20.59 -7.21
CA THR A 180 2.53 21.86 -7.14
C THR A 180 1.64 23.06 -7.47
N ALA A 181 0.80 22.96 -8.49
CA ALA A 181 -0.12 24.03 -8.86
C ALA A 181 -1.19 24.26 -7.77
N LEU A 182 -1.69 23.18 -7.16
CA LEU A 182 -2.64 23.26 -6.06
C LEU A 182 -2.01 23.88 -4.80
N ASP A 183 -0.78 23.52 -4.47
CA ASP A 183 -0.02 24.11 -3.37
C ASP A 183 0.17 25.62 -3.55
N ALA A 184 0.61 26.05 -4.73
CA ALA A 184 0.78 27.46 -5.06
C ALA A 184 -0.54 28.23 -4.94
N LYS A 185 -1.65 27.64 -5.42
CA LYS A 185 -3.00 28.24 -5.29
C LYS A 185 -3.42 28.34 -3.83
N ALA A 186 -3.24 27.29 -3.03
CA ALA A 186 -3.56 27.29 -1.59
C ALA A 186 -2.76 28.40 -0.87
N LYS A 187 -1.44 28.42 -1.03
CA LYS A 187 -0.55 29.44 -0.44
C LYS A 187 -0.96 30.85 -0.81
N SER A 188 -1.28 31.11 -2.08
CA SER A 188 -1.75 32.41 -2.55
C SER A 188 -3.07 32.81 -1.91
N SER A 189 -4.02 31.87 -1.80
CA SER A 189 -5.33 32.11 -1.16
C SER A 189 -5.18 32.44 0.32
N PHE A 190 -4.35 31.70 1.05
CA PHE A 190 -4.09 31.94 2.46
C PHE A 190 -3.24 33.20 2.72
N ALA A 191 -2.37 33.60 1.80
CA ALA A 191 -1.58 34.81 1.94
C ALA A 191 -2.45 36.07 2.03
N ALA A 192 -3.61 36.08 1.38
CA ALA A 192 -4.56 37.19 1.44
C ALA A 192 -5.30 37.34 2.78
N ILE A 193 -5.26 36.33 3.66
CA ILE A 193 -5.92 36.36 4.96
C ILE A 193 -5.01 37.06 5.96
N PRO A 194 -5.48 38.11 6.72
CA PRO A 194 -4.71 38.74 7.78
C PRO A 194 -4.22 37.72 8.82
N ALA A 195 -3.02 37.94 9.37
CA ALA A 195 -2.40 36.98 10.29
C ALA A 195 -3.24 36.67 11.53
N ASP A 196 -3.92 37.71 12.07
CA ASP A 196 -4.83 37.61 13.21
C ASP A 196 -6.13 36.85 12.93
N LYS A 197 -6.40 36.54 11.66
CA LYS A 197 -7.58 35.77 11.20
C LYS A 197 -7.25 34.39 10.63
N LYS A 198 -5.99 34.01 10.66
CA LYS A 198 -5.54 32.65 10.22
C LYS A 198 -5.75 31.66 11.37
N LEU A 199 -7.01 31.42 11.72
CA LEU A 199 -7.38 30.45 12.75
C LEU A 199 -8.07 29.28 12.10
N ILE A 200 -7.65 28.07 12.47
CA ILE A 200 -8.33 26.80 12.16
C ILE A 200 -8.88 26.29 13.49
N VAL A 201 -10.18 26.03 13.52
CA VAL A 201 -10.84 25.39 14.65
C VAL A 201 -11.19 23.98 14.20
N THR A 202 -10.65 22.99 14.91
CA THR A 202 -10.90 21.56 14.70
C THR A 202 -11.68 20.99 15.87
#